data_3f8f2b5947b63abcf64194ce70a621ec
#
_entry.id   3f8f2b5947b63abcf64194ce70a621ec
#
_cell.length_a   1.000
_cell.length_b   1.000
_cell.length_c   1.000
_cell.angle_alpha   90.00
_cell.angle_beta   90.00
_cell.angle_gamma   90.00
#
_symmetry.space_group_name_H-M   'P 1'
#
loop_
_entity.id
_entity.type
_entity.pdbx_description
1 polymer ?
#
loop_
_entity_poly.entity_id
_entity_poly.type
_entity_poly.pdbx_seq_one_letter_code
_entity_poly.pdbx_strand_id
1 'polypeptide(L)'
;MNRSTETPDNPSTLWKSVGGRNWVESQQLIDHLFKPIEGLLAEAVECQSPQRVLDIGCGTGGTTRAISRYTRGEGQATGVDISEVMIEAARQGAKKSGAEKAGAEFICADAESYDFGEGRYDMLVSRFGIMFFDDPIKAFQNLRRAAATDAPGLFVAWRSPQENPFMTAAARAAKSMVSLPQQAPDAPGQFAFTDAKRVESILDSAGWNHISIEPLDFECTFPESELVGYFTRLGPLGRVFPDLDEKTQARLITVVREAFEPFVFGDTVKFNAACWQIKARA
;
A
#
# COMPACT_ATOMS: atom_id res chain seq x y z
N MET A 1 2.26 38.80 4.41
CA MET A 1 3.07 37.58 4.25
C MET A 1 2.24 36.57 3.47
N ASN A 2 2.58 36.37 2.21
CA ASN A 2 1.89 35.49 1.28
C ASN A 2 2.09 34.04 1.71
N ARG A 3 1.03 33.38 2.17
CA ARG A 3 1.01 31.92 2.21
C ARG A 3 0.78 31.49 0.77
N SER A 4 1.82 30.91 0.18
CA SER A 4 1.76 30.19 -1.08
C SER A 4 0.62 29.15 -0.97
N THR A 5 -0.33 29.22 -1.89
CA THR A 5 -1.30 28.18 -2.15
C THR A 5 -0.53 26.97 -2.64
N GLU A 6 -0.14 26.09 -1.73
CA GLU A 6 0.42 24.78 -2.10
C GLU A 6 -0.68 24.02 -2.82
N THR A 7 -0.38 23.58 -4.03
CA THR A 7 -1.15 22.63 -4.82
C THR A 7 -1.49 21.40 -4.00
N PRO A 8 -2.67 20.75 -4.21
CA PRO A 8 -3.02 19.53 -3.49
C PRO A 8 -1.87 18.52 -3.60
N ASP A 9 -1.44 17.99 -2.45
CA ASP A 9 -0.27 17.13 -2.30
C ASP A 9 -0.25 16.04 -3.38
N ASN A 10 0.71 16.13 -4.29
CA ASN A 10 1.04 15.03 -5.18
C ASN A 10 1.37 13.79 -4.31
N PRO A 11 0.80 12.58 -4.59
CA PRO A 11 1.04 11.37 -3.82
C PRO A 11 2.51 11.07 -3.58
N SER A 12 3.38 11.35 -4.56
CA SER A 12 4.82 11.18 -4.42
C SER A 12 5.39 12.08 -3.32
N THR A 13 4.91 13.32 -3.18
CA THR A 13 5.30 14.23 -2.10
C THR A 13 4.83 13.73 -0.74
N LEU A 14 3.60 13.20 -0.66
CA LEU A 14 3.05 12.65 0.56
C LEU A 14 3.92 11.50 1.11
N TRP A 15 4.26 10.53 0.27
CA TRP A 15 5.04 9.36 0.69
C TRP A 15 6.50 9.71 1.00
N LYS A 16 7.06 10.72 0.37
CA LYS A 16 8.40 11.28 0.69
C LYS A 16 8.43 12.10 1.99
N SER A 17 7.27 12.41 2.60
CA SER A 17 7.16 13.30 3.75
C SER A 17 6.40 12.67 4.93
N VAL A 18 5.30 13.29 5.36
CA VAL A 18 4.53 12.88 6.54
C VAL A 18 3.93 11.48 6.41
N GLY A 19 3.44 11.12 5.23
CA GLY A 19 2.84 9.80 4.99
C GLY A 19 3.83 8.66 5.22
N GLY A 20 5.04 8.78 4.68
CA GLY A 20 6.09 7.79 4.87
C GLY A 20 6.51 7.63 6.35
N ARG A 21 6.67 8.74 7.08
CA ARG A 21 6.97 8.70 8.52
C ARG A 21 5.86 8.02 9.33
N ASN A 22 4.62 8.43 9.14
CA ASN A 22 3.47 7.85 9.83
C ASN A 22 3.33 6.35 9.54
N TRP A 23 3.65 5.92 8.31
CA TRP A 23 3.65 4.52 7.92
C TRP A 23 4.72 3.72 8.66
N VAL A 24 5.95 4.25 8.77
CA VAL A 24 7.04 3.63 9.55
C VAL A 24 6.68 3.53 11.03
N GLU A 25 6.12 4.58 11.63
CA GLU A 25 5.68 4.57 13.03
C GLU A 25 4.54 3.58 13.28
N SER A 26 3.73 3.29 12.28
CA SER A 26 2.60 2.35 12.35
C SER A 26 2.95 0.96 11.80
N GLN A 27 4.22 0.68 11.49
CA GLN A 27 4.64 -0.54 10.77
C GLN A 27 4.13 -1.82 11.42
N GLN A 28 4.26 -1.96 12.74
CA GLN A 28 3.85 -3.19 13.42
C GLN A 28 2.34 -3.44 13.28
N LEU A 29 1.54 -2.38 13.43
CA LEU A 29 0.10 -2.44 13.25
C LEU A 29 -0.26 -2.81 11.80
N ILE A 30 0.37 -2.17 10.82
CA ILE A 30 0.14 -2.39 9.40
C ILE A 30 0.54 -3.81 8.97
N ASP A 31 1.69 -4.29 9.42
CA ASP A 31 2.16 -5.65 9.14
C ASP A 31 1.21 -6.70 9.77
N HIS A 32 0.67 -6.43 10.96
CA HIS A 32 -0.33 -7.28 11.59
C HIS A 32 -1.66 -7.28 10.82
N LEU A 33 -2.20 -6.10 10.50
CA LEU A 33 -3.46 -5.91 9.78
C LEU A 33 -3.49 -6.64 8.43
N PHE A 34 -2.40 -6.55 7.66
CA PHE A 34 -2.33 -7.06 6.30
C PHE A 34 -1.57 -8.38 6.17
N LYS A 35 -1.39 -9.08 7.29
CA LYS A 35 -0.77 -10.41 7.32
C LYS A 35 -1.43 -11.42 6.37
N PRO A 36 -2.77 -11.47 6.22
CA PRO A 36 -3.41 -12.37 5.27
C PRO A 36 -2.99 -12.10 3.82
N ILE A 37 -2.84 -10.84 3.42
CA ILE A 37 -2.39 -10.48 2.06
C ILE A 37 -0.93 -10.83 1.85
N GLU A 38 -0.08 -10.57 2.85
CA GLU A 38 1.32 -10.98 2.82
C GLU A 38 1.43 -12.49 2.58
N GLY A 39 0.60 -13.28 3.30
CA GLY A 39 0.51 -14.73 3.14
C GLY A 39 0.10 -15.15 1.73
N LEU A 40 -0.93 -14.52 1.16
CA LEU A 40 -1.39 -14.76 -0.21
C LEU A 40 -0.29 -14.50 -1.26
N LEU A 41 0.42 -13.39 -1.12
CA LEU A 41 1.52 -13.06 -2.03
C LEU A 41 2.71 -14.01 -1.87
N ALA A 42 3.03 -14.39 -0.63
CA ALA A 42 4.10 -15.35 -0.34
C ALA A 42 3.79 -16.75 -0.91
N GLU A 43 2.56 -17.24 -0.75
CA GLU A 43 2.08 -18.50 -1.32
C GLU A 43 2.14 -18.49 -2.85
N ALA A 44 1.75 -17.39 -3.48
CA ALA A 44 1.85 -17.25 -4.93
C ALA A 44 3.29 -17.30 -5.43
N VAL A 45 4.23 -16.65 -4.73
CA VAL A 45 5.67 -16.72 -5.04
C VAL A 45 6.20 -18.13 -4.82
N GLU A 46 5.83 -18.81 -3.74
CA GLU A 46 6.21 -20.20 -3.46
C GLU A 46 5.75 -21.14 -4.60
N CYS A 47 4.47 -21.03 -5.01
CA CYS A 47 3.90 -21.84 -6.08
C CYS A 47 4.57 -21.62 -7.44
N GLN A 48 4.94 -20.39 -7.77
CA GLN A 48 5.60 -20.03 -9.03
C GLN A 48 7.11 -20.32 -9.00
N SER A 49 7.71 -20.35 -7.79
CA SER A 49 9.15 -20.54 -7.59
C SER A 49 10.02 -19.66 -8.50
N PRO A 50 9.79 -18.34 -8.58
CA PRO A 50 10.57 -17.45 -9.42
C PRO A 50 11.99 -17.29 -8.87
N GLN A 51 12.93 -16.90 -9.73
CA GLN A 51 14.27 -16.56 -9.28
C GLN A 51 14.36 -15.08 -8.86
N ARG A 52 13.66 -14.19 -9.59
CA ARG A 52 13.68 -12.74 -9.32
C ARG A 52 12.27 -12.19 -9.24
N VAL A 53 11.94 -11.62 -8.10
CA VAL A 53 10.63 -10.99 -7.84
C VAL A 53 10.81 -9.50 -7.63
N LEU A 54 9.91 -8.69 -8.23
CA LEU A 54 9.81 -7.25 -7.96
C LEU A 54 8.55 -6.98 -7.11
N ASP A 55 8.73 -6.41 -5.91
CA ASP A 55 7.67 -5.95 -5.02
C ASP A 55 7.49 -4.43 -5.17
N ILE A 56 6.39 -3.99 -5.76
CA ILE A 56 6.14 -2.61 -6.19
C ILE A 56 5.41 -1.85 -5.08
N GLY A 57 5.96 -0.71 -4.63
CA GLY A 57 5.47 0.04 -3.48
C GLY A 57 5.63 -0.77 -2.19
N CYS A 58 6.84 -1.28 -1.97
CA CYS A 58 7.12 -2.23 -0.88
C CYS A 58 7.00 -1.63 0.52
N GLY A 59 6.94 -0.31 0.65
CA GLY A 59 6.88 0.40 1.92
C GLY A 59 8.03 0.02 2.84
N THR A 60 7.72 -0.40 4.06
CA THR A 60 8.69 -0.87 5.08
C THR A 60 9.16 -2.32 4.85
N GLY A 61 8.88 -2.91 3.68
CA GLY A 61 9.45 -4.15 3.20
C GLY A 61 8.87 -5.43 3.83
N GLY A 62 7.69 -5.40 4.44
CA GLY A 62 7.05 -6.58 5.03
C GLY A 62 6.88 -7.70 4.02
N THR A 63 6.20 -7.42 2.90
CA THR A 63 5.97 -8.35 1.80
C THR A 63 7.29 -8.82 1.18
N THR A 64 8.21 -7.91 0.85
CA THR A 64 9.51 -8.26 0.26
C THR A 64 10.29 -9.26 1.13
N ARG A 65 10.33 -9.02 2.47
CA ARG A 65 10.98 -9.94 3.41
C ARG A 65 10.29 -11.31 3.49
N ALA A 66 8.97 -11.35 3.37
CA ALA A 66 8.22 -12.60 3.39
C ALA A 66 8.51 -13.43 2.14
N ILE A 67 8.41 -12.82 0.95
CA ILE A 67 8.56 -13.51 -0.33
C ILE A 67 10.00 -13.91 -0.64
N SER A 68 11.02 -13.21 -0.11
CA SER A 68 12.43 -13.54 -0.34
C SER A 68 12.81 -14.98 0.08
N ARG A 69 12.04 -15.57 0.99
CA ARG A 69 12.25 -16.94 1.48
C ARG A 69 11.80 -18.03 0.49
N TYR A 70 11.01 -17.63 -0.52
CA TYR A 70 10.37 -18.52 -1.49
C TYR A 70 10.91 -18.35 -2.89
N THR A 71 11.93 -17.50 -3.08
CA THR A 71 12.64 -17.40 -4.35
C THR A 71 13.52 -18.63 -4.56
N ARG A 72 13.68 -19.07 -5.83
CA ARG A 72 14.39 -20.29 -6.16
C ARG A 72 15.91 -20.14 -6.10
N GLY A 73 16.60 -21.06 -5.43
CA GLY A 73 18.07 -21.09 -5.34
C GLY A 73 18.63 -19.87 -4.63
N GLU A 74 19.59 -19.18 -5.24
CA GLU A 74 20.12 -17.89 -4.81
C GLU A 74 19.29 -16.72 -5.39
N GLY A 75 17.95 -16.87 -5.36
CA GLY A 75 17.03 -15.90 -5.92
C GLY A 75 16.91 -14.64 -5.10
N GLN A 76 16.23 -13.65 -5.68
CA GLN A 76 16.18 -12.29 -5.14
C GLN A 76 14.77 -11.75 -5.15
N ALA A 77 14.35 -11.12 -4.04
CA ALA A 77 13.17 -10.29 -3.96
C ALA A 77 13.59 -8.83 -3.83
N THR A 78 13.30 -8.02 -4.84
CA THR A 78 13.62 -6.60 -4.86
C THR A 78 12.37 -5.79 -4.53
N GLY A 79 12.37 -5.09 -3.40
CA GLY A 79 11.34 -4.11 -3.06
C GLY A 79 11.71 -2.73 -3.60
N VAL A 80 10.76 -2.05 -4.26
CA VAL A 80 10.93 -0.66 -4.69
C VAL A 80 9.87 0.22 -4.04
N ASP A 81 10.30 1.38 -3.53
CA ASP A 81 9.41 2.42 -3.00
C ASP A 81 10.02 3.80 -3.22
N ILE A 82 9.15 4.81 -3.38
CA ILE A 82 9.57 6.20 -3.60
C ILE A 82 10.03 6.89 -2.32
N SER A 83 9.70 6.34 -1.16
CA SER A 83 9.93 6.90 0.17
C SER A 83 11.26 6.44 0.76
N GLU A 84 12.23 7.36 0.85
CA GLU A 84 13.54 7.05 1.44
C GLU A 84 13.43 6.58 2.89
N VAL A 85 12.55 7.19 3.69
CA VAL A 85 12.35 6.80 5.10
C VAL A 85 11.79 5.38 5.23
N MET A 86 10.88 4.97 4.34
CA MET A 86 10.35 3.60 4.32
C MET A 86 11.40 2.60 3.85
N ILE A 87 12.17 2.93 2.82
CA ILE A 87 13.26 2.06 2.32
C ILE A 87 14.35 1.86 3.37
N GLU A 88 14.70 2.90 4.12
CA GLU A 88 15.66 2.74 5.22
C GLU A 88 15.12 1.81 6.32
N ALA A 89 13.84 1.96 6.70
CA ALA A 89 13.18 1.05 7.63
C ALA A 89 13.12 -0.40 7.08
N ALA A 90 12.87 -0.57 5.78
CA ALA A 90 12.85 -1.86 5.11
C ALA A 90 14.22 -2.56 5.16
N ARG A 91 15.31 -1.84 4.87
CA ARG A 91 16.70 -2.34 4.97
C ARG A 91 17.05 -2.77 6.40
N GLN A 92 16.71 -1.93 7.38
CA GLN A 92 16.93 -2.25 8.79
C GLN A 92 16.12 -3.49 9.22
N GLY A 93 14.86 -3.59 8.79
CA GLY A 93 13.99 -4.74 9.04
C GLY A 93 14.53 -6.03 8.43
N ALA A 94 15.04 -5.97 7.19
CA ALA A 94 15.64 -7.12 6.51
C ALA A 94 16.93 -7.60 7.22
N LYS A 95 17.79 -6.69 7.61
CA LYS A 95 19.00 -6.99 8.37
C LYS A 95 18.66 -7.65 9.73
N LYS A 96 17.69 -7.09 10.46
CA LYS A 96 17.25 -7.61 11.76
C LYS A 96 16.61 -9.00 11.66
N SER A 97 15.83 -9.27 10.62
CA SER A 97 15.17 -10.57 10.41
C SER A 97 16.03 -11.61 9.68
N GLY A 98 17.18 -11.23 9.16
CA GLY A 98 18.03 -12.09 8.33
C GLY A 98 17.52 -12.25 6.89
N ALA A 99 16.48 -11.53 6.47
CA ALA A 99 15.92 -11.62 5.12
C ALA A 99 16.90 -11.08 4.05
N GLU A 100 17.81 -10.19 4.40
CA GLU A 100 18.91 -9.75 3.54
C GLU A 100 19.74 -10.95 3.04
N LYS A 101 20.04 -11.91 3.93
CA LYS A 101 20.74 -13.15 3.58
C LYS A 101 19.89 -14.11 2.73
N ALA A 102 18.58 -13.95 2.76
CA ALA A 102 17.62 -14.67 1.93
C ALA A 102 17.29 -13.94 0.61
N GLY A 103 18.09 -12.95 0.21
CA GLY A 103 17.97 -12.25 -1.05
C GLY A 103 16.95 -11.09 -1.07
N ALA A 104 16.54 -10.54 0.09
CA ALA A 104 15.72 -9.34 0.12
C ALA A 104 16.58 -8.09 -0.12
N GLU A 105 16.28 -7.32 -1.16
CA GLU A 105 16.93 -6.06 -1.51
C GLU A 105 15.93 -4.93 -1.65
N PHE A 106 16.39 -3.67 -1.52
CA PHE A 106 15.52 -2.50 -1.54
C PHE A 106 16.11 -1.35 -2.34
N ILE A 107 15.28 -0.79 -3.24
CA ILE A 107 15.59 0.34 -4.12
C ILE A 107 14.69 1.52 -3.74
N CYS A 108 15.29 2.69 -3.45
CA CYS A 108 14.55 3.93 -3.32
C CYS A 108 14.44 4.58 -4.70
N ALA A 109 13.27 4.44 -5.34
CA ALA A 109 13.03 4.98 -6.66
C ALA A 109 11.53 5.10 -6.96
N ASP A 110 11.21 5.93 -7.94
CA ASP A 110 9.88 5.99 -8.53
C ASP A 110 9.72 4.87 -9.57
N ALA A 111 8.87 3.89 -9.25
CA ALA A 111 8.63 2.74 -10.11
C ALA A 111 8.01 3.10 -11.47
N GLU A 112 7.41 4.28 -11.62
CA GLU A 112 6.88 4.78 -12.89
C GLU A 112 7.97 5.08 -13.93
N SER A 113 9.17 5.48 -13.48
CA SER A 113 10.24 5.96 -14.35
C SER A 113 11.60 5.30 -14.16
N TYR A 114 11.79 4.54 -13.10
CA TYR A 114 13.07 3.88 -12.81
C TYR A 114 13.40 2.81 -13.85
N ASP A 115 14.64 2.77 -14.30
CA ASP A 115 15.10 1.72 -15.21
C ASP A 115 15.48 0.44 -14.46
N PHE A 116 14.56 -0.51 -14.44
CA PHE A 116 14.76 -1.83 -13.84
C PHE A 116 15.60 -2.79 -14.70
N GLY A 117 15.92 -2.42 -15.97
CA GLY A 117 16.42 -3.32 -17.00
C GLY A 117 15.31 -4.13 -17.66
N GLU A 118 15.56 -4.67 -18.84
CA GLU A 118 14.58 -5.46 -19.61
C GLU A 118 14.57 -6.93 -19.17
N GLY A 119 13.37 -7.52 -19.05
CA GLY A 119 13.20 -8.96 -18.82
C GLY A 119 13.86 -9.48 -17.54
N ARG A 120 14.05 -8.62 -16.56
CA ARG A 120 14.84 -8.94 -15.38
C ARG A 120 14.09 -9.75 -14.33
N TYR A 121 12.77 -9.57 -14.21
CA TYR A 121 11.98 -10.16 -13.15
C TYR A 121 11.04 -11.24 -13.65
N ASP A 122 11.04 -12.38 -12.99
CA ASP A 122 10.26 -13.56 -13.34
C ASP A 122 8.83 -13.48 -12.76
N MET A 123 8.60 -12.59 -11.81
CA MET A 123 7.29 -12.30 -11.20
C MET A 123 7.26 -10.89 -10.63
N LEU A 124 6.10 -10.24 -10.72
CA LEU A 124 5.84 -8.93 -10.11
C LEU A 124 4.71 -9.05 -9.10
N VAL A 125 4.87 -8.42 -7.94
CA VAL A 125 3.85 -8.37 -6.89
C VAL A 125 3.65 -6.95 -6.37
N SER A 126 2.48 -6.65 -5.81
CA SER A 126 2.25 -5.41 -5.07
C SER A 126 1.14 -5.58 -4.04
N ARG A 127 1.39 -5.08 -2.83
CA ARG A 127 0.38 -4.91 -1.81
C ARG A 127 0.07 -3.43 -1.66
N PHE A 128 -1.00 -2.95 -2.32
CA PHE A 128 -1.49 -1.57 -2.25
C PHE A 128 -0.55 -0.48 -2.82
N GLY A 129 0.58 -0.82 -3.45
CA GLY A 129 1.52 0.19 -3.98
C GLY A 129 1.08 0.80 -5.32
N ILE A 130 0.46 -0.01 -6.19
CA ILE A 130 0.15 0.37 -7.58
C ILE A 130 -0.93 1.45 -7.75
N MET A 131 -1.66 1.78 -6.70
CA MET A 131 -2.74 2.77 -6.74
C MET A 131 -2.26 4.22 -6.71
N PHE A 132 -0.97 4.44 -6.49
CA PHE A 132 -0.39 5.77 -6.25
C PHE A 132 0.39 6.32 -7.43
N PHE A 133 0.39 5.67 -8.58
CA PHE A 133 1.03 6.16 -9.80
C PHE A 133 0.35 7.41 -10.34
N ASP A 134 1.12 8.42 -10.73
CA ASP A 134 0.62 9.62 -11.38
C ASP A 134 0.12 9.30 -12.79
N ASP A 135 0.86 8.49 -13.54
CA ASP A 135 0.44 7.91 -14.83
C ASP A 135 0.51 6.37 -14.75
N PRO A 136 -0.61 5.72 -14.39
CA PRO A 136 -0.63 4.28 -14.21
C PRO A 136 -0.34 3.50 -15.52
N ILE A 137 -0.71 4.02 -16.69
CA ILE A 137 -0.41 3.36 -17.97
C ILE A 137 1.10 3.33 -18.19
N LYS A 138 1.77 4.47 -18.05
CA LYS A 138 3.22 4.59 -18.16
C LYS A 138 3.94 3.72 -17.13
N ALA A 139 3.45 3.71 -15.88
CA ALA A 139 4.01 2.86 -14.82
C ALA A 139 3.94 1.37 -15.20
N PHE A 140 2.77 0.89 -15.61
CA PHE A 140 2.60 -0.51 -16.01
C PHE A 140 3.36 -0.87 -17.31
N GLN A 141 3.57 0.08 -18.23
CA GLN A 141 4.47 -0.12 -19.39
C GLN A 141 5.92 -0.32 -18.92
N ASN A 142 6.39 0.51 -17.99
CA ASN A 142 7.74 0.39 -17.42
C ASN A 142 7.91 -0.94 -16.66
N LEU A 143 6.93 -1.34 -15.85
CA LEU A 143 6.93 -2.60 -15.12
C LEU A 143 6.88 -3.81 -16.06
N ARG A 144 6.10 -3.74 -17.13
CA ARG A 144 6.06 -4.78 -18.16
C ARG A 144 7.40 -4.96 -18.87
N ARG A 145 8.11 -3.86 -19.19
CA ARG A 145 9.45 -3.92 -19.75
C ARG A 145 10.44 -4.60 -18.78
N ALA A 146 10.31 -4.37 -17.49
CA ALA A 146 11.13 -5.00 -16.46
C ALA A 146 10.85 -6.50 -16.29
N ALA A 147 9.64 -6.94 -16.62
CA ALA A 147 9.20 -8.31 -16.51
C ALA A 147 9.78 -9.20 -17.63
N ALA A 148 10.14 -10.44 -17.31
CA ALA A 148 10.43 -11.45 -18.31
C ALA A 148 9.19 -11.75 -19.17
N THR A 149 9.38 -12.26 -20.37
CA THR A 149 8.26 -12.63 -21.24
C THR A 149 7.33 -13.60 -20.52
N ASP A 150 6.03 -13.31 -20.54
CA ASP A 150 4.97 -14.08 -19.87
C ASP A 150 5.08 -14.15 -18.33
N ALA A 151 5.90 -13.28 -17.73
CA ALA A 151 6.01 -13.24 -16.27
C ALA A 151 4.67 -12.86 -15.60
N PRO A 152 4.25 -13.58 -14.54
CA PRO A 152 3.01 -13.25 -13.83
C PRO A 152 3.16 -11.96 -13.00
N GLY A 153 2.11 -11.14 -13.04
CA GLY A 153 1.86 -10.07 -12.09
C GLY A 153 0.72 -10.45 -11.15
N LEU A 154 0.90 -10.24 -9.85
CA LEU A 154 -0.13 -10.40 -8.82
C LEU A 154 -0.17 -9.16 -7.94
N PHE A 155 -1.25 -8.41 -8.05
CA PHE A 155 -1.40 -7.14 -7.35
C PHE A 155 -2.69 -7.12 -6.51
N VAL A 156 -2.62 -6.47 -5.34
CA VAL A 156 -3.78 -6.24 -4.48
C VAL A 156 -4.04 -4.75 -4.37
N ALA A 157 -5.28 -4.34 -4.66
CA ALA A 157 -5.74 -2.95 -4.59
C ALA A 157 -7.08 -2.87 -3.83
N TRP A 158 -7.38 -1.71 -3.24
CA TRP A 158 -8.66 -1.51 -2.55
C TRP A 158 -9.83 -1.41 -3.54
N ARG A 159 -10.94 -2.02 -3.18
CA ARG A 159 -12.26 -1.77 -3.77
C ARG A 159 -12.81 -0.43 -3.25
N SER A 160 -14.08 -0.16 -3.51
CA SER A 160 -14.69 1.14 -3.22
C SER A 160 -14.67 1.53 -1.73
N PRO A 161 -14.70 2.84 -1.42
CA PRO A 161 -14.88 3.32 -0.04
C PRO A 161 -16.15 2.81 0.63
N GLN A 162 -17.20 2.53 -0.15
CA GLN A 162 -18.48 2.00 0.32
C GLN A 162 -18.36 0.55 0.81
N GLU A 163 -17.50 -0.23 0.18
CA GLU A 163 -17.20 -1.61 0.59
C GLU A 163 -16.15 -1.68 1.72
N ASN A 164 -15.48 -0.55 1.99
CA ASN A 164 -14.48 -0.39 3.04
C ASN A 164 -14.89 0.68 4.07
N PRO A 165 -16.04 0.54 4.75
CA PRO A 165 -16.57 1.57 5.66
C PRO A 165 -15.65 1.87 6.84
N PHE A 166 -14.86 0.89 7.30
CA PHE A 166 -13.83 1.06 8.33
C PHE A 166 -12.79 2.10 7.92
N MET A 167 -12.27 2.00 6.69
CA MET A 167 -11.19 2.87 6.17
C MET A 167 -11.62 4.35 6.06
N THR A 168 -12.92 4.61 5.99
CA THR A 168 -13.49 5.95 5.84
C THR A 168 -14.13 6.50 7.12
N ALA A 169 -14.25 5.69 8.17
CA ALA A 169 -14.95 6.06 9.41
C ALA A 169 -14.37 7.32 10.07
N ALA A 170 -13.04 7.38 10.23
CA ALA A 170 -12.37 8.53 10.84
C ALA A 170 -12.62 9.82 10.04
N ALA A 171 -12.47 9.79 8.73
CA ALA A 171 -12.66 10.96 7.88
C ALA A 171 -14.13 11.44 7.89
N ARG A 172 -15.09 10.51 7.86
CA ARG A 172 -16.52 10.84 7.94
C ARG A 172 -16.86 11.51 9.29
N ALA A 173 -16.37 10.98 10.39
CA ALA A 173 -16.62 11.50 11.73
C ALA A 173 -15.98 12.89 11.95
N ALA A 174 -14.76 13.08 11.44
CA ALA A 174 -14.01 14.32 11.59
C ALA A 174 -14.48 15.46 10.67
N LYS A 175 -15.26 15.18 9.62
CA LYS A 175 -15.60 16.13 8.54
C LYS A 175 -16.23 17.47 9.02
N SER A 176 -17.02 17.44 10.09
CA SER A 176 -17.67 18.66 10.64
C SER A 176 -16.75 19.46 11.56
N MET A 177 -15.60 18.93 11.95
CA MET A 177 -14.71 19.51 12.93
C MET A 177 -13.43 20.08 12.34
N VAL A 178 -12.93 19.44 11.27
CA VAL A 178 -11.67 19.81 10.61
C VAL A 178 -11.80 19.71 9.11
N SER A 179 -11.03 20.53 8.39
CA SER A 179 -10.88 20.42 6.94
C SER A 179 -9.91 19.29 6.64
N LEU A 180 -10.39 18.28 5.94
CA LEU A 180 -9.55 17.15 5.50
C LEU A 180 -9.14 17.33 4.04
N PRO A 181 -7.94 16.88 3.66
CA PRO A 181 -7.54 16.82 2.26
C PRO A 181 -8.56 16.05 1.43
N GLN A 182 -9.03 16.65 0.35
CA GLN A 182 -9.95 16.01 -0.57
C GLN A 182 -9.17 15.47 -1.77
N GLN A 183 -9.45 14.23 -2.13
CA GLN A 183 -8.90 13.62 -3.32
C GLN A 183 -9.93 13.70 -4.45
N ALA A 184 -9.48 14.14 -5.64
CA ALA A 184 -10.35 14.11 -6.82
C ALA A 184 -10.68 12.65 -7.19
N PRO A 185 -11.85 12.40 -7.79
CA PRO A 185 -12.12 11.11 -8.41
C PRO A 185 -10.99 10.77 -9.39
N ASP A 186 -10.57 9.53 -9.45
CA ASP A 186 -9.49 9.04 -10.33
C ASP A 186 -8.08 9.58 -10.05
N ALA A 187 -7.89 10.47 -9.07
CA ALA A 187 -6.56 10.89 -8.65
C ALA A 187 -5.80 9.72 -7.99
N PRO A 188 -4.47 9.68 -8.14
CA PRO A 188 -3.64 8.67 -7.49
C PRO A 188 -3.88 8.62 -5.98
N GLY A 189 -4.10 7.43 -5.42
CA GLY A 189 -4.37 7.25 -3.99
C GLY A 189 -5.09 5.97 -3.65
N GLN A 190 -5.44 5.81 -2.37
CA GLN A 190 -5.97 4.58 -1.81
C GLN A 190 -7.13 3.96 -2.61
N PHE A 191 -8.00 4.77 -3.19
CA PHE A 191 -9.18 4.32 -3.92
C PHE A 191 -9.12 4.60 -5.43
N ALA A 192 -7.93 4.79 -6.01
CA ALA A 192 -7.77 5.05 -7.44
C ALA A 192 -8.12 3.84 -8.33
N PHE A 193 -8.09 2.62 -7.78
CA PHE A 193 -8.32 1.37 -8.50
C PHE A 193 -9.66 0.70 -8.13
N THR A 194 -10.66 1.49 -7.74
CA THR A 194 -11.99 0.97 -7.35
C THR A 194 -12.79 0.39 -8.51
N ASP A 195 -12.65 0.95 -9.71
CA ASP A 195 -13.32 0.48 -10.92
C ASP A 195 -12.48 -0.58 -11.65
N ALA A 196 -12.92 -1.83 -11.57
CA ALA A 196 -12.25 -2.97 -12.22
C ALA A 196 -12.09 -2.79 -13.74
N LYS A 197 -13.07 -2.18 -14.43
CA LYS A 197 -12.99 -1.93 -15.89
C LYS A 197 -11.91 -0.91 -16.23
N ARG A 198 -11.78 0.13 -15.39
CA ARG A 198 -10.70 1.11 -15.53
C ARG A 198 -9.33 0.45 -15.32
N VAL A 199 -9.20 -0.41 -14.31
CA VAL A 199 -7.96 -1.15 -14.04
C VAL A 199 -7.60 -2.08 -15.20
N GLU A 200 -8.58 -2.81 -15.74
CA GLU A 200 -8.41 -3.67 -16.92
C GLU A 200 -7.93 -2.85 -18.13
N SER A 201 -8.56 -1.69 -18.40
CA SER A 201 -8.17 -0.80 -19.50
C SER A 201 -6.76 -0.23 -19.33
N ILE A 202 -6.30 0.07 -18.09
CA ILE A 202 -4.94 0.52 -17.81
C ILE A 202 -3.94 -0.57 -18.17
N LEU A 203 -4.16 -1.78 -17.70
CA LEU A 203 -3.27 -2.93 -17.95
C LEU A 203 -3.23 -3.30 -19.43
N ASP A 204 -4.38 -3.37 -20.10
CA ASP A 204 -4.47 -3.64 -21.54
C ASP A 204 -3.72 -2.57 -22.37
N SER A 205 -3.94 -1.28 -22.05
CA SER A 205 -3.24 -0.16 -22.70
C SER A 205 -1.73 -0.17 -22.46
N ALA A 206 -1.29 -0.78 -21.34
CA ALA A 206 0.11 -0.97 -21.02
C ALA A 206 0.70 -2.25 -21.65
N GLY A 207 -0.11 -3.04 -22.37
CA GLY A 207 0.28 -4.24 -23.09
C GLY A 207 0.32 -5.53 -22.26
N TRP A 208 -0.29 -5.52 -21.06
CA TRP A 208 -0.44 -6.74 -20.25
C TRP A 208 -1.54 -7.63 -20.83
N ASN A 209 -1.39 -8.94 -20.67
CA ASN A 209 -2.29 -9.96 -21.20
C ASN A 209 -2.87 -10.83 -20.06
N HIS A 210 -3.87 -11.67 -20.39
CA HIS A 210 -4.48 -12.62 -19.43
C HIS A 210 -4.93 -11.93 -18.14
N ILE A 211 -5.53 -10.74 -18.27
CA ILE A 211 -5.96 -9.91 -17.14
C ILE A 211 -7.18 -10.56 -16.48
N SER A 212 -7.10 -10.76 -15.15
CA SER A 212 -8.21 -11.19 -14.30
C SER A 212 -8.26 -10.28 -13.07
N ILE A 213 -9.44 -9.76 -12.77
CA ILE A 213 -9.69 -8.89 -11.61
C ILE A 213 -10.84 -9.50 -10.83
N GLU A 214 -10.53 -10.05 -9.66
CA GLU A 214 -11.48 -10.80 -8.84
C GLU A 214 -11.63 -10.15 -7.46
N PRO A 215 -12.84 -10.13 -6.86
CA PRO A 215 -13.01 -9.72 -5.48
C PRO A 215 -12.16 -10.58 -4.55
N LEU A 216 -11.51 -9.92 -3.60
CA LEU A 216 -10.72 -10.54 -2.54
C LEU A 216 -11.10 -9.89 -1.22
N ASP A 217 -11.74 -10.67 -0.35
CA ASP A 217 -12.18 -10.22 0.96
C ASP A 217 -11.44 -10.98 2.06
N PHE A 218 -10.99 -10.28 3.10
CA PHE A 218 -10.41 -10.92 4.28
C PHE A 218 -10.68 -10.12 5.55
N GLU A 219 -10.80 -10.83 6.66
CA GLU A 219 -10.95 -10.20 7.97
C GLU A 219 -9.60 -9.66 8.42
N CYS A 220 -9.59 -8.37 8.80
CA CYS A 220 -8.49 -7.72 9.48
C CYS A 220 -8.85 -7.53 10.95
N THR A 221 -7.89 -7.81 11.84
CA THR A 221 -8.06 -7.64 13.29
C THR A 221 -6.85 -6.94 13.89
N PHE A 222 -7.06 -6.17 14.96
CA PHE A 222 -5.98 -5.62 15.78
C PHE A 222 -6.47 -5.27 17.17
N PRO A 223 -5.58 -5.12 18.19
CA PRO A 223 -5.97 -4.75 19.54
C PRO A 223 -6.69 -3.40 19.58
N GLU A 224 -7.78 -3.31 20.34
CA GLU A 224 -8.54 -2.07 20.53
C GLU A 224 -7.67 -0.93 21.07
N SER A 225 -6.69 -1.24 21.90
CA SER A 225 -5.72 -0.27 22.42
C SER A 225 -4.91 0.48 21.34
N GLU A 226 -4.81 -0.07 20.12
CA GLU A 226 -4.14 0.56 18.97
C GLU A 226 -5.07 1.45 18.13
N LEU A 227 -6.39 1.45 18.41
CA LEU A 227 -7.38 2.15 17.58
C LEU A 227 -7.15 3.66 17.51
N VAL A 228 -6.82 4.30 18.62
CA VAL A 228 -6.53 5.74 18.64
C VAL A 228 -5.28 6.03 17.80
N GLY A 229 -4.23 5.22 17.95
CA GLY A 229 -3.01 5.31 17.13
C GLY A 229 -3.28 5.10 15.64
N TYR A 230 -4.18 4.17 15.29
CA TYR A 230 -4.59 3.93 13.92
C TYR A 230 -5.13 5.19 13.24
N PHE A 231 -6.19 5.81 13.78
CA PHE A 231 -6.84 6.93 13.10
C PHE A 231 -6.15 8.28 13.29
N THR A 232 -5.28 8.45 14.29
CA THR A 232 -4.50 9.69 14.48
C THR A 232 -3.21 9.73 13.66
N ARG A 233 -2.76 8.59 13.13
CA ARG A 233 -1.55 8.51 12.28
C ARG A 233 -1.85 8.17 10.83
N LEU A 234 -2.88 7.36 10.56
CA LEU A 234 -3.18 6.87 9.23
C LEU A 234 -4.36 7.59 8.58
N GLY A 235 -4.38 7.57 7.25
CA GLY A 235 -5.44 8.18 6.45
C GLY A 235 -5.45 9.71 6.46
N PRO A 236 -6.52 10.33 5.93
CA PRO A 236 -6.61 11.79 5.80
C PRO A 236 -6.57 12.54 7.15
N LEU A 237 -7.14 11.96 8.21
CA LEU A 237 -7.11 12.56 9.54
C LEU A 237 -5.69 12.59 10.10
N GLY A 238 -4.92 11.51 9.96
CA GLY A 238 -3.55 11.43 10.44
C GLY A 238 -2.59 12.46 9.83
N ARG A 239 -2.94 13.04 8.68
CA ARG A 239 -2.15 14.12 8.05
C ARG A 239 -2.32 15.47 8.73
N VAL A 240 -3.49 15.75 9.28
CA VAL A 240 -3.83 17.06 9.88
C VAL A 240 -3.81 17.03 11.38
N PHE A 241 -3.98 15.85 11.99
CA PHE A 241 -4.11 15.67 13.43
C PHE A 241 -2.97 16.27 14.26
N PRO A 242 -1.68 16.11 13.89
CA PRO A 242 -0.56 16.66 14.65
C PRO A 242 -0.55 18.19 14.73
N ASP A 243 -1.13 18.89 13.75
CA ASP A 243 -1.14 20.34 13.64
C ASP A 243 -2.32 21.00 14.38
N LEU A 244 -3.21 20.19 14.98
CA LEU A 244 -4.38 20.68 15.72
C LEU A 244 -4.03 21.01 17.17
N ASP A 245 -4.77 21.96 17.77
CA ASP A 245 -4.66 22.23 19.20
C ASP A 245 -5.14 21.06 20.05
N GLU A 246 -4.63 20.94 21.28
CA GLU A 246 -4.92 19.83 22.21
C GLU A 246 -6.43 19.63 22.48
N LYS A 247 -7.19 20.71 22.58
CA LYS A 247 -8.64 20.64 22.83
C LYS A 247 -9.37 20.03 21.64
N THR A 248 -9.00 20.42 20.44
CA THR A 248 -9.54 19.87 19.18
C THR A 248 -9.13 18.42 19.02
N GLN A 249 -7.87 18.06 19.30
CA GLN A 249 -7.40 16.68 19.29
C GLN A 249 -8.20 15.79 20.25
N ALA A 250 -8.36 16.19 21.52
CA ALA A 250 -9.09 15.43 22.51
C ALA A 250 -10.58 15.21 22.11
N ARG A 251 -11.22 16.25 21.56
CA ARG A 251 -12.59 16.15 21.06
C ARG A 251 -12.71 15.24 19.84
N LEU A 252 -11.76 15.32 18.90
CA LEU A 252 -11.70 14.44 17.73
C LEU A 252 -11.53 12.98 18.13
N ILE A 253 -10.64 12.69 19.08
CA ILE A 253 -10.44 11.32 19.57
C ILE A 253 -11.77 10.75 20.07
N THR A 254 -12.55 11.50 20.87
CA THR A 254 -13.85 11.03 21.35
C THR A 254 -14.82 10.75 20.22
N VAL A 255 -15.04 11.71 19.31
CA VAL A 255 -16.02 11.61 18.23
C VAL A 255 -15.64 10.53 17.22
N VAL A 256 -14.36 10.44 16.89
CA VAL A 256 -13.87 9.43 15.92
C VAL A 256 -13.93 8.04 16.55
N ARG A 257 -13.56 7.89 17.82
CA ARG A 257 -13.65 6.61 18.51
C ARG A 257 -15.08 6.05 18.52
N GLU A 258 -16.09 6.90 18.78
CA GLU A 258 -17.50 6.52 18.70
C GLU A 258 -17.89 5.98 17.31
N ALA A 259 -17.32 6.55 16.23
CA ALA A 259 -17.59 6.09 14.87
C ALA A 259 -17.01 4.70 14.57
N PHE A 260 -16.08 4.21 15.37
CA PHE A 260 -15.52 2.87 15.25
C PHE A 260 -16.22 1.82 16.13
N GLU A 261 -17.17 2.20 16.99
CA GLU A 261 -17.91 1.24 17.84
C GLU A 261 -18.48 0.02 17.08
N PRO A 262 -19.02 0.15 15.85
CA PRO A 262 -19.49 -1.00 15.09
C PRO A 262 -18.42 -2.03 14.76
N PHE A 263 -17.14 -1.68 14.88
CA PHE A 263 -15.99 -2.53 14.58
C PHE A 263 -15.25 -3.02 15.83
N VAL A 264 -15.69 -2.61 17.03
CA VAL A 264 -15.06 -2.96 18.31
C VAL A 264 -15.80 -4.15 18.95
N PHE A 265 -15.08 -5.21 19.23
CA PHE A 265 -15.58 -6.45 19.84
C PHE A 265 -14.70 -6.82 21.04
N GLY A 266 -15.07 -6.29 22.20
CA GLY A 266 -14.28 -6.41 23.42
C GLY A 266 -12.95 -5.65 23.29
N ASP A 267 -11.85 -6.33 23.39
CA ASP A 267 -10.48 -5.80 23.26
C ASP A 267 -9.91 -5.86 21.83
N THR A 268 -10.74 -6.21 20.86
CA THR A 268 -10.32 -6.43 19.47
C THR A 268 -11.15 -5.57 18.52
N VAL A 269 -10.49 -4.91 17.58
CA VAL A 269 -11.12 -4.29 16.41
C VAL A 269 -11.13 -5.28 15.27
N LYS A 270 -12.26 -5.39 14.56
CA LYS A 270 -12.44 -6.27 13.40
C LYS A 270 -13.14 -5.56 12.27
N PHE A 271 -12.66 -5.77 11.05
CA PHE A 271 -13.33 -5.29 9.84
C PHE A 271 -13.01 -6.18 8.65
N ASN A 272 -13.88 -6.14 7.64
CA ASN A 272 -13.60 -6.75 6.36
C ASN A 272 -12.82 -5.78 5.47
N ALA A 273 -11.71 -6.25 4.92
CA ALA A 273 -10.95 -5.54 3.90
C ALA A 273 -11.40 -6.05 2.52
N ALA A 274 -12.12 -5.20 1.81
CA ALA A 274 -12.62 -5.50 0.47
C ALA A 274 -11.63 -5.00 -0.58
N CYS A 275 -10.98 -5.94 -1.28
CA CYS A 275 -9.93 -5.67 -2.24
C CYS A 275 -10.22 -6.30 -3.61
N TRP A 276 -9.47 -5.90 -4.60
CA TRP A 276 -9.27 -6.60 -5.86
C TRP A 276 -8.00 -7.44 -5.80
N GLN A 277 -8.09 -8.69 -6.20
CA GLN A 277 -6.95 -9.47 -6.64
C GLN A 277 -6.82 -9.28 -8.15
N ILE A 278 -5.72 -8.71 -8.58
CA ILE A 278 -5.43 -8.39 -9.98
C ILE A 278 -4.31 -9.29 -10.46
N LYS A 279 -4.59 -10.13 -11.44
CA LYS A 279 -3.62 -11.00 -12.11
C LYS A 279 -3.46 -10.58 -13.55
N ALA A 280 -2.24 -10.62 -14.07
CA ALA A 280 -1.95 -10.35 -15.47
C ALA A 280 -0.64 -11.05 -15.88
N ARG A 281 -0.34 -11.05 -17.19
CA ARG A 281 0.93 -11.54 -17.76
C ARG A 281 1.60 -10.44 -18.57
N ALA A 282 2.94 -10.33 -18.47
CA ALA A 282 3.74 -9.33 -19.17
C ALA A 282 3.93 -9.62 -20.68
#